data_8459b110e10d2a9ae0326e4ad38e7659
#
_entry.id   8459b110e10d2a9ae0326e4ad38e7659
#
_cell.length_a   1.000
_cell.length_b   1.000
_cell.length_c   1.000
_cell.angle_alpha   90.00
_cell.angle_beta   90.00
_cell.angle_gamma   90.00
#
_symmetry.space_group_name_H-M   'P 1'
#
loop_
_entity.id
_entity.type
_entity.pdbx_description
1 polymer ?
#
loop_
_entity_poly.entity_id
_entity_poly.type
_entity_poly.pdbx_seq_one_letter_code
_entity_poly.pdbx_strand_id
1 'polypeptide(L)'
;MTKDLTQGKITPLLVKFTIPLLFGNIFQLMYNSVDSIIVGQLVGKEALAAVGTSNPLMTLAILFVNGMCIGASILMGTQYGAKKMDVLKRQISTTMIAGIVFSITVTLFCILFARPLLLLIRVQEEVLPLAVSYLRIVFLGFIFTFIYNFFACTLRALGDSTTPLYFLVASSVLNIIGDLFFVAVLRWGSMGCAVATAVSEAVCCMLCIIYIKRKVPELNLGKAWFVFDGTLLKQTILYGWTSAMQQGTVQLGKIGVQAIANTMGVSVMAAYTIVNRIDDFACLPEQNIAHSMTSFMAQNSGAGKKERVRKGFWGGMKIELVYGMVIFLVCFFFAEPVVRLFVRDTDVVKEGVTYLKLISFMYLLPAVTNGIQGYFRGIGDLKITLISSMVNMGVRVLAAFVFVFGFAMKVETFPFACLAGWIAMLITEGPLLVRSYGRLKRGENAVI
;
A
#
# COMPACT_ATOMS: atom_id res chain seq x y z
N MET A 1 -8.85 -19.34 7.60
CA MET A 1 -10.07 -19.40 8.43
C MET A 1 -10.26 -18.07 9.10
N THR A 2 -11.44 -17.48 8.96
CA THR A 2 -11.84 -16.23 9.63
C THR A 2 -11.57 -16.33 11.12
N LYS A 3 -10.91 -15.30 11.70
CA LYS A 3 -10.60 -15.27 13.13
C LYS A 3 -11.28 -14.07 13.76
N ASP A 4 -12.00 -14.34 14.84
CA ASP A 4 -12.55 -13.29 15.67
C ASP A 4 -11.40 -12.55 16.41
N LEU A 5 -11.03 -11.36 15.90
CA LEU A 5 -10.00 -10.53 16.52
C LEU A 5 -10.46 -9.89 17.84
N THR A 6 -11.74 -10.09 18.22
CA THR A 6 -12.29 -9.56 19.46
C THR A 6 -12.01 -10.47 20.67
N GLN A 7 -11.33 -11.62 20.48
CA GLN A 7 -11.02 -12.60 21.53
C GLN A 7 -9.53 -12.95 21.56
N GLY A 8 -9.05 -13.58 22.63
CA GLY A 8 -7.68 -14.06 22.77
C GLY A 8 -6.65 -12.99 23.17
N LYS A 9 -5.37 -13.40 23.28
CA LYS A 9 -4.24 -12.51 23.64
C LYS A 9 -3.91 -11.57 22.49
N ILE A 10 -3.77 -10.27 22.76
CA ILE A 10 -3.69 -9.19 21.74
C ILE A 10 -2.38 -9.26 20.94
N THR A 11 -1.23 -9.21 21.60
CA THR A 11 0.07 -9.13 20.92
C THR A 11 0.35 -10.33 20.00
N PRO A 12 0.17 -11.60 20.46
CA PRO A 12 0.32 -12.76 19.57
C PRO A 12 -0.65 -12.75 18.39
N LEU A 13 -1.85 -12.19 18.59
CA LEU A 13 -2.85 -12.10 17.54
C LEU A 13 -2.42 -11.09 16.45
N LEU A 14 -1.93 -9.90 16.86
CA LEU A 14 -1.39 -8.89 15.94
C LEU A 14 -0.19 -9.42 15.17
N VAL A 15 0.78 -10.03 15.85
CA VAL A 15 1.96 -10.62 15.20
C VAL A 15 1.56 -11.68 14.17
N LYS A 16 0.67 -12.63 14.57
CA LYS A 16 0.19 -13.69 13.67
C LYS A 16 -0.58 -13.16 12.47
N PHE A 17 -1.22 -12.00 12.61
CA PHE A 17 -1.94 -11.35 11.52
C PHE A 17 -1.00 -10.56 10.61
N THR A 18 0.05 -9.94 11.17
CA THR A 18 1.04 -9.13 10.43
C THR A 18 1.95 -9.98 9.54
N ILE A 19 2.41 -11.13 10.04
CA ILE A 19 3.37 -11.98 9.31
C ILE A 19 2.90 -12.33 7.88
N PRO A 20 1.66 -12.81 7.65
CA PRO A 20 1.20 -13.09 6.30
C PRO A 20 1.11 -11.84 5.41
N LEU A 21 0.76 -10.67 5.98
CA LEU A 21 0.72 -9.42 5.23
C LEU A 21 2.12 -9.02 4.76
N LEU A 22 3.11 -9.14 5.64
CA LEU A 22 4.50 -8.85 5.32
C LEU A 22 5.03 -9.75 4.19
N PHE A 23 4.84 -11.05 4.32
CA PHE A 23 5.25 -12.00 3.27
C PHE A 23 4.52 -11.72 1.95
N GLY A 24 3.23 -11.39 1.99
CA GLY A 24 2.47 -11.02 0.80
C GLY A 24 3.10 -9.84 0.05
N ASN A 25 3.45 -8.78 0.77
CA ASN A 25 4.08 -7.60 0.16
C ASN A 25 5.50 -7.91 -0.37
N ILE A 26 6.29 -8.73 0.35
CA ILE A 26 7.60 -9.17 -0.13
C ILE A 26 7.47 -9.97 -1.42
N PHE A 27 6.56 -10.94 -1.49
CA PHE A 27 6.30 -11.71 -2.70
C PHE A 27 5.85 -10.83 -3.86
N GLN A 28 5.02 -9.81 -3.59
CA GLN A 28 4.59 -8.85 -4.60
C GLN A 28 5.75 -8.02 -5.17
N LEU A 29 6.66 -7.57 -4.32
CA LEU A 29 7.87 -6.87 -4.77
C LEU A 29 8.78 -7.78 -5.59
N MET A 30 8.93 -9.03 -5.16
CA MET A 30 9.77 -10.01 -5.87
C MET A 30 9.23 -10.32 -7.26
N TYR A 31 7.94 -10.62 -7.41
CA TYR A 31 7.42 -10.96 -8.74
C TYR A 31 7.47 -9.78 -9.70
N ASN A 32 7.19 -8.54 -9.25
CA ASN A 32 7.33 -7.34 -10.07
C ASN A 32 8.79 -7.14 -10.57
N SER A 33 9.77 -7.50 -9.73
CA SER A 33 11.18 -7.46 -10.11
C SER A 33 11.53 -8.54 -11.14
N VAL A 34 11.03 -9.76 -10.94
CA VAL A 34 11.24 -10.89 -11.86
C VAL A 34 10.62 -10.60 -13.24
N ASP A 35 9.39 -10.07 -13.27
CA ASP A 35 8.72 -9.63 -14.50
C ASP A 35 9.58 -8.62 -15.28
N SER A 36 10.09 -7.59 -14.61
CA SER A 36 10.98 -6.60 -15.23
C SER A 36 12.28 -7.20 -15.75
N ILE A 37 12.86 -8.19 -15.05
CA ILE A 37 14.07 -8.90 -15.48
C ILE A 37 13.77 -9.73 -16.73
N ILE A 38 12.67 -10.48 -16.74
CA ILE A 38 12.26 -11.31 -17.88
C ILE A 38 12.08 -10.45 -19.13
N VAL A 39 11.33 -9.33 -19.00
CA VAL A 39 11.13 -8.40 -20.13
C VAL A 39 12.46 -7.80 -20.60
N GLY A 40 13.27 -7.31 -19.68
CA GLY A 40 14.54 -6.65 -20.03
C GLY A 40 15.55 -7.58 -20.71
N GLN A 41 15.65 -8.84 -20.25
CA GLN A 41 16.62 -9.78 -20.77
C GLN A 41 16.16 -10.53 -22.03
N LEU A 42 14.86 -10.88 -22.12
CA LEU A 42 14.35 -11.72 -23.23
C LEU A 42 13.74 -10.91 -24.36
N VAL A 43 13.21 -9.72 -24.11
CA VAL A 43 12.56 -8.89 -25.14
C VAL A 43 13.43 -7.71 -25.56
N GLY A 44 14.09 -7.08 -24.59
CA GLY A 44 15.01 -5.97 -24.86
C GLY A 44 14.58 -4.63 -24.23
N LYS A 45 15.41 -3.61 -24.49
CA LYS A 45 15.29 -2.28 -23.87
C LYS A 45 13.99 -1.52 -24.19
N GLU A 46 13.48 -1.66 -25.41
CA GLU A 46 12.27 -0.97 -25.87
C GLU A 46 11.02 -1.50 -25.17
N ALA A 47 10.93 -2.83 -25.00
CA ALA A 47 9.85 -3.46 -24.27
C ALA A 47 9.90 -3.10 -22.77
N LEU A 48 11.10 -3.09 -22.16
CA LEU A 48 11.28 -2.65 -20.79
C LEU A 48 10.88 -1.18 -20.60
N ALA A 49 11.22 -0.33 -21.56
CA ALA A 49 10.80 1.07 -21.57
C ALA A 49 9.27 1.21 -21.72
N ALA A 50 8.62 0.38 -22.55
CA ALA A 50 7.17 0.36 -22.69
C ALA A 50 6.45 -0.02 -21.38
N VAL A 51 6.93 -1.04 -20.68
CA VAL A 51 6.43 -1.44 -19.36
C VAL A 51 6.65 -0.30 -18.35
N GLY A 52 7.87 0.23 -18.28
CA GLY A 52 8.24 1.28 -17.33
C GLY A 52 7.42 2.57 -17.51
N THR A 53 7.19 3.01 -18.75
CA THR A 53 6.39 4.22 -19.04
C THR A 53 4.89 4.03 -18.80
N SER A 54 4.40 2.78 -18.80
CA SER A 54 3.01 2.44 -18.47
C SER A 54 2.74 2.42 -16.96
N ASN A 55 3.77 2.16 -16.13
CA ASN A 55 3.64 2.00 -14.68
C ASN A 55 2.98 3.16 -13.94
N PRO A 56 3.23 4.46 -14.23
CA PRO A 56 2.57 5.56 -13.54
C PRO A 56 1.05 5.54 -13.69
N LEU A 57 0.55 5.21 -14.89
CA LEU A 57 -0.90 5.14 -15.16
C LEU A 57 -1.54 3.95 -14.44
N MET A 58 -0.87 2.80 -14.45
CA MET A 58 -1.30 1.61 -13.71
C MET A 58 -1.31 1.86 -12.21
N THR A 59 -0.25 2.47 -11.67
CA THR A 59 -0.12 2.78 -10.24
C THR A 59 -1.25 3.72 -9.80
N LEU A 60 -1.59 4.72 -10.60
CA LEU A 60 -2.69 5.63 -10.30
C LEU A 60 -4.04 4.87 -10.21
N ALA A 61 -4.34 4.01 -11.17
CA ALA A 61 -5.56 3.22 -11.17
C ALA A 61 -5.63 2.26 -9.97
N ILE A 62 -4.54 1.56 -9.67
CA ILE A 62 -4.42 0.64 -8.52
C ILE A 62 -4.57 1.39 -7.20
N LEU A 63 -4.06 2.61 -7.09
CA LEU A 63 -4.18 3.45 -5.89
C LEU A 63 -5.65 3.72 -5.53
N PHE A 64 -6.49 4.04 -6.53
CA PHE A 64 -7.92 4.23 -6.30
C PHE A 64 -8.63 2.93 -5.89
N VAL A 65 -8.32 1.81 -6.55
CA VAL A 65 -8.84 0.48 -6.16
C VAL A 65 -8.46 0.14 -4.73
N ASN A 66 -7.18 0.27 -4.39
CA ASN A 66 -6.68 -0.01 -3.05
C ASN A 66 -7.33 0.90 -2.00
N GLY A 67 -7.45 2.20 -2.28
CA GLY A 67 -8.14 3.14 -1.40
C GLY A 67 -9.57 2.71 -1.12
N MET A 68 -10.33 2.36 -2.17
CA MET A 68 -11.71 1.89 -2.05
C MET A 68 -11.80 0.58 -1.26
N CYS A 69 -10.94 -0.39 -1.55
CA CYS A 69 -10.90 -1.67 -0.84
C CYS A 69 -10.53 -1.50 0.66
N ILE A 70 -9.55 -0.64 0.98
CA ILE A 70 -9.15 -0.34 2.36
C ILE A 70 -10.30 0.36 3.10
N GLY A 71 -10.90 1.38 2.51
CA GLY A 71 -12.04 2.09 3.10
C GLY A 71 -13.22 1.15 3.40
N ALA A 72 -13.59 0.31 2.42
CA ALA A 72 -14.63 -0.70 2.61
C ALA A 72 -14.28 -1.73 3.69
N SER A 73 -13.02 -2.16 3.76
CA SER A 73 -12.57 -3.17 4.75
C SER A 73 -12.71 -2.68 6.19
N ILE A 74 -12.54 -1.39 6.45
CA ILE A 74 -12.74 -0.78 7.77
C ILE A 74 -14.22 -0.86 8.16
N LEU A 75 -15.13 -0.49 7.25
CA LEU A 75 -16.57 -0.59 7.46
C LEU A 75 -17.00 -2.04 7.68
N MET A 76 -16.52 -2.97 6.85
CA MET A 76 -16.78 -4.41 6.98
C MET A 76 -16.27 -4.97 8.29
N GLY A 77 -15.05 -4.61 8.71
CA GLY A 77 -14.48 -5.02 9.99
C GLY A 77 -15.30 -4.54 11.18
N THR A 78 -15.76 -3.29 11.14
CA THR A 78 -16.64 -2.71 12.17
C THR A 78 -17.99 -3.44 12.24
N GLN A 79 -18.61 -3.72 11.09
CA GLN A 79 -19.89 -4.44 11.01
C GLN A 79 -19.74 -5.90 11.46
N TYR A 80 -18.66 -6.56 11.08
CA TYR A 80 -18.34 -7.92 11.52
C TYR A 80 -18.12 -7.99 13.03
N GLY A 81 -17.34 -7.06 13.60
CA GLY A 81 -17.17 -6.95 15.05
C GLY A 81 -18.47 -6.68 15.79
N ALA A 82 -19.35 -5.87 15.23
CA ALA A 82 -20.68 -5.58 15.76
C ALA A 82 -21.69 -6.73 15.60
N LYS A 83 -21.29 -7.82 14.91
CA LYS A 83 -22.16 -8.97 14.55
C LYS A 83 -23.39 -8.58 13.70
N LYS A 84 -23.31 -7.44 12.99
CA LYS A 84 -24.38 -6.96 12.08
C LYS A 84 -24.23 -7.60 10.70
N MET A 85 -24.47 -8.93 10.64
CA MET A 85 -24.20 -9.72 9.42
C MET A 85 -25.03 -9.30 8.21
N ASP A 86 -26.27 -8.82 8.39
CA ASP A 86 -27.10 -8.36 7.28
C ASP A 86 -26.56 -7.06 6.66
N VAL A 87 -26.05 -6.15 7.51
CA VAL A 87 -25.42 -4.90 7.03
C VAL A 87 -24.09 -5.24 6.36
N LEU A 88 -23.31 -6.15 6.93
CA LEU A 88 -22.05 -6.64 6.34
C LEU A 88 -22.28 -7.23 4.94
N LYS A 89 -23.28 -8.10 4.77
CA LYS A 89 -23.61 -8.68 3.46
C LYS A 89 -23.99 -7.63 2.44
N ARG A 90 -24.82 -6.65 2.81
CA ARG A 90 -25.18 -5.51 1.94
C ARG A 90 -23.97 -4.64 1.60
N GLN A 91 -23.08 -4.39 2.58
CA GLN A 91 -21.84 -3.65 2.36
C GLN A 91 -20.93 -4.34 1.34
N ILE A 92 -20.73 -5.66 1.47
CA ILE A 92 -19.93 -6.48 0.56
C ILE A 92 -20.50 -6.41 -0.85
N SER A 93 -21.81 -6.66 -1.01
CA SER A 93 -22.50 -6.61 -2.32
C SER A 93 -22.41 -5.22 -2.95
N THR A 94 -22.75 -4.17 -2.21
CA THR A 94 -22.72 -2.78 -2.70
C THR A 94 -21.30 -2.38 -3.15
N THR A 95 -20.28 -2.72 -2.36
CA THR A 95 -18.89 -2.40 -2.71
C THR A 95 -18.42 -3.19 -3.93
N MET A 96 -18.81 -4.47 -4.05
CA MET A 96 -18.48 -5.30 -5.21
C MET A 96 -19.10 -4.73 -6.49
N ILE A 97 -20.40 -4.41 -6.47
CA ILE A 97 -21.11 -3.83 -7.63
C ILE A 97 -20.45 -2.50 -8.04
N ALA A 98 -20.24 -1.60 -7.08
CA ALA A 98 -19.64 -0.30 -7.35
C ALA A 98 -18.23 -0.42 -7.90
N GLY A 99 -17.43 -1.34 -7.36
CA GLY A 99 -16.06 -1.56 -7.80
C GLY A 99 -15.96 -2.23 -9.17
N ILE A 100 -16.88 -3.13 -9.51
CA ILE A 100 -16.97 -3.70 -10.87
C ILE A 100 -17.31 -2.59 -11.87
N VAL A 101 -18.31 -1.75 -11.57
CA VAL A 101 -18.68 -0.61 -12.42
C VAL A 101 -17.51 0.36 -12.57
N PHE A 102 -16.83 0.71 -11.48
CA PHE A 102 -15.64 1.54 -11.53
C PHE A 102 -14.51 0.92 -12.36
N SER A 103 -14.23 -0.37 -12.18
CA SER A 103 -13.17 -1.07 -12.93
C SER A 103 -13.48 -1.14 -14.42
N ILE A 104 -14.71 -1.40 -14.80
CA ILE A 104 -15.15 -1.38 -16.22
C ILE A 104 -15.00 0.02 -16.78
N THR A 105 -15.41 1.06 -16.06
CA THR A 105 -15.30 2.46 -16.49
C THR A 105 -13.85 2.85 -16.73
N VAL A 106 -12.96 2.53 -15.78
CA VAL A 106 -11.51 2.79 -15.91
C VAL A 106 -10.90 2.00 -17.05
N THR A 107 -11.27 0.72 -17.20
CA THR A 107 -10.82 -0.13 -18.31
C THR A 107 -11.20 0.48 -19.66
N LEU A 108 -12.46 0.83 -19.86
CA LEU A 108 -12.93 1.44 -21.11
C LEU A 108 -12.23 2.77 -21.38
N PHE A 109 -12.12 3.63 -20.36
CA PHE A 109 -11.42 4.90 -20.48
C PHE A 109 -9.96 4.69 -20.88
N CYS A 110 -9.23 3.83 -20.19
CA CYS A 110 -7.82 3.59 -20.48
C CYS A 110 -7.58 2.91 -21.82
N ILE A 111 -8.47 2.00 -22.27
CA ILE A 111 -8.35 1.38 -23.60
C ILE A 111 -8.57 2.41 -24.72
N LEU A 112 -9.60 3.27 -24.58
CA LEU A 112 -9.93 4.28 -25.59
C LEU A 112 -8.87 5.39 -25.64
N PHE A 113 -8.41 5.83 -24.48
CA PHE A 113 -7.49 6.96 -24.34
C PHE A 113 -6.03 6.54 -24.08
N ALA A 114 -5.65 5.26 -24.26
CA ALA A 114 -4.28 4.79 -24.04
C ALA A 114 -3.23 5.63 -24.76
N ARG A 115 -3.41 5.88 -26.04
CA ARG A 115 -2.47 6.67 -26.85
C ARG A 115 -2.39 8.13 -26.41
N PRO A 116 -3.49 8.90 -26.25
CA PRO A 116 -3.44 10.26 -25.71
C PRO A 116 -2.80 10.36 -24.32
N LEU A 117 -3.09 9.40 -23.42
CA LEU A 117 -2.51 9.40 -22.08
C LEU A 117 -0.99 9.20 -22.09
N LEU A 118 -0.48 8.29 -22.94
CA LEU A 118 0.95 8.04 -23.08
C LEU A 118 1.65 9.23 -23.75
N LEU A 119 1.02 9.89 -24.72
CA LEU A 119 1.54 11.13 -25.31
C LEU A 119 1.60 12.28 -24.31
N LEU A 120 0.61 12.39 -23.42
CA LEU A 120 0.58 13.41 -22.36
C LEU A 120 1.80 13.30 -21.42
N ILE A 121 2.24 12.07 -21.13
CA ILE A 121 3.45 11.81 -20.34
C ILE A 121 4.72 11.74 -21.17
N ARG A 122 4.65 12.20 -22.43
CA ARG A 122 5.78 12.34 -23.39
C ARG A 122 6.54 11.02 -23.65
N VAL A 123 5.82 9.92 -23.84
CA VAL A 123 6.43 8.65 -24.28
C VAL A 123 6.98 8.82 -25.71
N GLN A 124 8.19 8.34 -25.94
CA GLN A 124 8.85 8.42 -27.25
C GLN A 124 8.08 7.63 -28.31
N GLU A 125 8.05 8.14 -29.56
CA GLU A 125 7.28 7.54 -30.65
C GLU A 125 7.67 6.10 -30.97
N GLU A 126 8.94 5.75 -30.81
CA GLU A 126 9.45 4.39 -31.02
C GLU A 126 8.87 3.36 -30.04
N VAL A 127 8.64 3.77 -28.80
CA VAL A 127 8.13 2.92 -27.70
C VAL A 127 6.60 2.95 -27.64
N LEU A 128 5.98 4.00 -28.18
CA LEU A 128 4.55 4.28 -28.04
C LEU A 128 3.64 3.12 -28.49
N PRO A 129 3.85 2.44 -29.63
CA PRO A 129 2.98 1.33 -30.06
C PRO A 129 3.02 0.15 -29.07
N LEU A 130 4.23 -0.16 -28.55
CA LEU A 130 4.42 -1.24 -27.55
C LEU A 130 3.74 -0.88 -26.24
N ALA A 131 3.91 0.37 -25.77
CA ALA A 131 3.29 0.84 -24.53
C ALA A 131 1.76 0.89 -24.63
N VAL A 132 1.18 1.30 -25.76
CA VAL A 132 -0.28 1.30 -25.99
C VAL A 132 -0.83 -0.12 -25.94
N SER A 133 -0.17 -1.07 -26.62
CA SER A 133 -0.61 -2.47 -26.66
C SER A 133 -0.51 -3.11 -25.27
N TYR A 134 0.60 -2.91 -24.58
CA TYR A 134 0.81 -3.37 -23.21
C TYR A 134 -0.26 -2.82 -22.25
N LEU A 135 -0.44 -1.50 -22.25
CA LEU A 135 -1.39 -0.82 -21.38
C LEU A 135 -2.82 -1.31 -21.59
N ARG A 136 -3.25 -1.48 -22.83
CA ARG A 136 -4.60 -1.99 -23.17
C ARG A 136 -4.83 -3.39 -22.62
N ILE A 137 -3.86 -4.29 -22.76
CA ILE A 137 -3.98 -5.68 -22.28
C ILE A 137 -4.04 -5.72 -20.75
N VAL A 138 -3.19 -4.96 -20.07
CA VAL A 138 -3.20 -4.90 -18.60
C VAL A 138 -4.52 -4.34 -18.09
N PHE A 139 -5.06 -3.28 -18.72
CA PHE A 139 -6.36 -2.74 -18.31
C PHE A 139 -7.54 -3.67 -18.62
N LEU A 140 -7.44 -4.56 -19.61
CA LEU A 140 -8.43 -5.66 -19.77
C LEU A 140 -8.44 -6.60 -18.55
N GLY A 141 -7.28 -6.84 -17.94
CA GLY A 141 -7.15 -7.62 -16.70
C GLY A 141 -7.57 -6.87 -15.42
N PHE A 142 -7.74 -5.54 -15.48
CA PHE A 142 -7.92 -4.69 -14.29
C PHE A 142 -9.13 -5.05 -13.42
N ILE A 143 -10.18 -5.62 -14.01
CA ILE A 143 -11.33 -6.12 -13.26
C ILE A 143 -10.95 -7.27 -12.33
N PHE A 144 -10.04 -8.15 -12.73
CA PHE A 144 -9.56 -9.26 -11.90
C PHE A 144 -8.68 -8.74 -10.76
N THR A 145 -7.83 -7.74 -11.04
CA THR A 145 -7.06 -7.01 -10.02
C THR A 145 -8.00 -6.43 -8.95
N PHE A 146 -9.10 -5.77 -9.35
CA PHE A 146 -10.08 -5.26 -8.41
C PHE A 146 -10.71 -6.37 -7.57
N ILE A 147 -11.24 -7.42 -8.22
CA ILE A 147 -11.96 -8.51 -7.53
C ILE A 147 -11.03 -9.20 -6.51
N TYR A 148 -9.76 -9.48 -6.89
CA TYR A 148 -8.78 -10.04 -5.98
C TYR A 148 -8.53 -9.12 -4.78
N ASN A 149 -8.22 -7.84 -5.02
CA ASN A 149 -7.96 -6.87 -3.93
C ASN A 149 -9.16 -6.70 -3.01
N PHE A 150 -10.37 -6.67 -3.58
CA PHE A 150 -11.61 -6.60 -2.82
C PHE A 150 -11.77 -7.80 -1.88
N PHE A 151 -11.64 -9.03 -2.39
CA PHE A 151 -11.74 -10.22 -1.54
C PHE A 151 -10.59 -10.32 -0.54
N ALA A 152 -9.38 -9.94 -0.92
CA ALA A 152 -8.23 -9.90 -0.01
C ALA A 152 -8.48 -8.92 1.16
N CYS A 153 -9.02 -7.73 0.88
CA CYS A 153 -9.39 -6.76 1.90
C CYS A 153 -10.58 -7.23 2.76
N THR A 154 -11.57 -7.87 2.13
CA THR A 154 -12.73 -8.43 2.84
C THR A 154 -12.30 -9.55 3.80
N LEU A 155 -11.47 -10.50 3.35
CA LEU A 155 -10.94 -11.56 4.21
C LEU A 155 -10.13 -11.00 5.39
N ARG A 156 -9.31 -9.98 5.14
CA ARG A 156 -8.59 -9.26 6.20
C ARG A 156 -9.53 -8.60 7.20
N ALA A 157 -10.60 -7.98 6.73
CA ALA A 157 -11.64 -7.39 7.59
C ALA A 157 -12.32 -8.45 8.48
N LEU A 158 -12.47 -9.68 7.98
CA LEU A 158 -12.99 -10.84 8.71
C LEU A 158 -11.92 -11.58 9.56
N GLY A 159 -10.70 -11.05 9.64
CA GLY A 159 -9.62 -11.61 10.47
C GLY A 159 -8.78 -12.69 9.79
N ASP A 160 -8.85 -12.87 8.48
CA ASP A 160 -8.02 -13.81 7.72
C ASP A 160 -7.01 -13.08 6.84
N SER A 161 -5.77 -12.98 7.31
CA SER A 161 -4.64 -12.44 6.54
C SER A 161 -3.84 -13.51 5.78
N THR A 162 -4.07 -14.79 6.09
CA THR A 162 -3.27 -15.91 5.57
C THR A 162 -3.77 -16.37 4.20
N THR A 163 -5.09 -16.44 4.03
CA THR A 163 -5.69 -16.89 2.76
C THR A 163 -5.34 -15.97 1.58
N PRO A 164 -5.40 -14.62 1.69
CA PRO A 164 -4.93 -13.74 0.62
C PRO A 164 -3.47 -13.95 0.22
N LEU A 165 -2.59 -14.27 1.20
CA LEU A 165 -1.19 -14.60 0.91
C LEU A 165 -1.06 -15.83 -0.01
N TYR A 166 -1.79 -16.91 0.28
CA TYR A 166 -1.73 -18.12 -0.57
C TYR A 166 -2.15 -17.82 -2.02
N PHE A 167 -3.19 -17.02 -2.22
CA PHE A 167 -3.61 -16.63 -3.57
C PHE A 167 -2.58 -15.75 -4.25
N LEU A 168 -1.95 -14.82 -3.52
CA LEU A 168 -0.90 -13.97 -4.07
C LEU A 168 0.32 -14.80 -4.50
N VAL A 169 0.76 -15.74 -3.67
CA VAL A 169 1.88 -16.65 -4.02
C VAL A 169 1.52 -17.49 -5.26
N ALA A 170 0.32 -18.06 -5.32
CA ALA A 170 -0.14 -18.81 -6.48
C ALA A 170 -0.16 -17.94 -7.75
N SER A 171 -0.70 -16.73 -7.66
CA SER A 171 -0.71 -15.77 -8.77
C SER A 171 0.69 -15.40 -9.22
N SER A 172 1.61 -15.13 -8.29
CA SER A 172 3.00 -14.79 -8.61
C SER A 172 3.73 -15.94 -9.34
N VAL A 173 3.53 -17.16 -8.88
CA VAL A 173 4.13 -18.34 -9.55
C VAL A 173 3.54 -18.53 -10.95
N LEU A 174 2.22 -18.41 -11.09
CA LEU A 174 1.55 -18.51 -12.39
C LEU A 174 1.96 -17.38 -13.34
N ASN A 175 2.16 -16.18 -12.83
CA ASN A 175 2.65 -15.04 -13.61
C ASN A 175 4.06 -15.33 -14.15
N ILE A 176 5.02 -15.75 -13.30
CA ILE A 176 6.37 -16.06 -13.72
C ILE A 176 6.38 -17.19 -14.78
N ILE A 177 5.59 -18.25 -14.58
CA ILE A 177 5.46 -19.35 -15.57
C ILE A 177 4.84 -18.81 -16.87
N GLY A 178 3.81 -17.96 -16.76
CA GLY A 178 3.17 -17.33 -17.91
C GLY A 178 4.14 -16.42 -18.68
N ASP A 179 4.93 -15.59 -17.98
CA ASP A 179 5.94 -14.74 -18.61
C ASP A 179 6.94 -15.57 -19.40
N LEU A 180 7.50 -16.62 -18.80
CA LEU A 180 8.41 -17.52 -19.49
C LEU A 180 7.75 -18.18 -20.71
N PHE A 181 6.49 -18.59 -20.59
CA PHE A 181 5.76 -19.24 -21.69
C PHE A 181 5.43 -18.23 -22.81
N PHE A 182 4.79 -17.10 -22.50
CA PHE A 182 4.36 -16.15 -23.53
C PHE A 182 5.52 -15.34 -24.12
N VAL A 183 6.55 -15.03 -23.30
CA VAL A 183 7.68 -14.21 -23.74
C VAL A 183 8.79 -15.10 -24.36
N ALA A 184 9.24 -16.16 -23.67
CA ALA A 184 10.37 -16.97 -24.15
C ALA A 184 9.95 -18.00 -25.20
N VAL A 185 8.80 -18.70 -25.03
CA VAL A 185 8.35 -19.74 -25.94
C VAL A 185 7.57 -19.17 -27.12
N LEU A 186 6.50 -18.38 -26.84
CA LEU A 186 5.65 -17.82 -27.88
C LEU A 186 6.21 -16.53 -28.51
N ARG A 187 7.19 -15.89 -27.88
CA ARG A 187 7.87 -14.68 -28.36
C ARG A 187 6.93 -13.48 -28.60
N TRP A 188 5.91 -13.33 -27.74
CA TRP A 188 4.94 -12.24 -27.82
C TRP A 188 5.47 -10.91 -27.26
N GLY A 189 6.74 -10.84 -26.85
CA GLY A 189 7.37 -9.63 -26.35
C GLY A 189 6.66 -9.07 -25.09
N SER A 190 6.58 -7.75 -24.97
CA SER A 190 5.91 -7.09 -23.84
C SER A 190 4.42 -7.41 -23.73
N MET A 191 3.75 -7.70 -24.84
CA MET A 191 2.36 -8.15 -24.84
C MET A 191 2.20 -9.48 -24.11
N GLY A 192 3.18 -10.40 -24.26
CA GLY A 192 3.21 -11.68 -23.55
C GLY A 192 3.18 -11.50 -22.02
N CYS A 193 3.98 -10.58 -21.51
CA CYS A 193 3.98 -10.21 -20.09
C CYS A 193 2.63 -9.64 -19.61
N ALA A 194 2.03 -8.74 -20.37
CA ALA A 194 0.71 -8.21 -20.06
C ALA A 194 -0.37 -9.31 -20.02
N VAL A 195 -0.32 -10.25 -20.95
CA VAL A 195 -1.22 -11.42 -20.99
C VAL A 195 -0.98 -12.33 -19.80
N ALA A 196 0.28 -12.64 -19.47
CA ALA A 196 0.65 -13.46 -18.31
C ALA A 196 0.09 -12.87 -17.02
N THR A 197 0.24 -11.57 -16.82
CA THR A 197 -0.31 -10.84 -15.67
C THR A 197 -1.84 -10.95 -15.63
N ALA A 198 -2.53 -10.64 -16.72
CA ALA A 198 -3.99 -10.70 -16.77
C ALA A 198 -4.54 -12.11 -16.53
N VAL A 199 -3.91 -13.14 -17.10
CA VAL A 199 -4.30 -14.56 -16.94
C VAL A 199 -4.04 -15.02 -15.50
N SER A 200 -2.88 -14.72 -14.92
CA SER A 200 -2.55 -15.11 -13.55
C SER A 200 -3.51 -14.46 -12.53
N GLU A 201 -3.87 -13.20 -12.72
CA GLU A 201 -4.87 -12.52 -11.89
C GLU A 201 -6.28 -13.10 -12.07
N ALA A 202 -6.66 -13.44 -13.29
CA ALA A 202 -7.97 -14.10 -13.56
C ALA A 202 -8.04 -15.47 -12.88
N VAL A 203 -7.00 -16.29 -12.97
CA VAL A 203 -6.94 -17.60 -12.31
C VAL A 203 -6.97 -17.42 -10.79
N CYS A 204 -6.20 -16.48 -10.25
CA CYS A 204 -6.19 -16.14 -8.82
C CYS A 204 -7.58 -15.70 -8.34
N CYS A 205 -8.26 -14.86 -9.10
CA CYS A 205 -9.64 -14.42 -8.83
C CYS A 205 -10.60 -15.62 -8.79
N MET A 206 -10.53 -16.53 -9.76
CA MET A 206 -11.37 -17.74 -9.77
C MET A 206 -11.11 -18.65 -8.57
N LEU A 207 -9.83 -18.88 -8.23
CA LEU A 207 -9.45 -19.68 -7.05
C LEU A 207 -9.98 -19.04 -5.76
N CYS A 208 -9.88 -17.70 -5.65
CA CYS A 208 -10.40 -16.95 -4.52
C CYS A 208 -11.92 -17.11 -4.38
N ILE A 209 -12.68 -16.97 -5.47
CA ILE A 209 -14.14 -17.15 -5.48
C ILE A 209 -14.53 -18.58 -5.08
N ILE A 210 -13.85 -19.60 -5.63
CA ILE A 210 -14.10 -21.00 -5.29
C ILE A 210 -13.83 -21.27 -3.81
N TYR A 211 -12.72 -20.75 -3.29
CA TYR A 211 -12.38 -20.90 -1.88
C TYR A 211 -13.44 -20.23 -0.98
N ILE A 212 -13.80 -18.99 -1.28
CA ILE A 212 -14.81 -18.25 -0.52
C ILE A 212 -16.13 -19.00 -0.47
N LYS A 213 -16.62 -19.48 -1.61
CA LYS A 213 -17.88 -20.26 -1.67
C LYS A 213 -17.83 -21.53 -0.81
N ARG A 214 -16.66 -22.18 -0.69
CA ARG A 214 -16.51 -23.46 0.01
C ARG A 214 -16.14 -23.33 1.50
N LYS A 215 -15.38 -22.29 1.86
CA LYS A 215 -14.71 -22.21 3.16
C LYS A 215 -15.10 -21.01 4.01
N VAL A 216 -15.80 -20.01 3.45
CA VAL A 216 -16.17 -18.78 4.17
C VAL A 216 -17.68 -18.57 4.09
N PRO A 217 -18.47 -19.22 5.00
CA PRO A 217 -19.92 -19.14 4.98
C PRO A 217 -20.46 -17.71 5.10
N GLU A 218 -19.73 -16.84 5.82
CA GLU A 218 -20.09 -15.43 6.00
C GLU A 218 -20.14 -14.66 4.68
N LEU A 219 -19.39 -15.11 3.68
CA LEU A 219 -19.34 -14.54 2.32
C LEU A 219 -20.22 -15.30 1.33
N ASN A 220 -20.99 -16.31 1.78
CA ASN A 220 -21.96 -16.97 0.93
C ASN A 220 -23.28 -16.17 0.92
N LEU A 221 -23.30 -15.13 0.11
CA LEU A 221 -24.38 -14.14 0.09
C LEU A 221 -25.64 -14.61 -0.67
N GLY A 222 -25.53 -15.65 -1.51
CA GLY A 222 -26.65 -16.10 -2.34
C GLY A 222 -27.27 -14.96 -3.17
N LYS A 223 -28.58 -14.73 -3.05
CA LYS A 223 -29.28 -13.63 -3.73
C LYS A 223 -28.84 -12.23 -3.24
N ALA A 224 -28.24 -12.12 -2.06
CA ALA A 224 -27.77 -10.84 -1.52
C ALA A 224 -26.58 -10.25 -2.29
N TRP A 225 -25.96 -10.98 -3.23
CA TRP A 225 -24.94 -10.45 -4.15
C TRP A 225 -25.46 -9.34 -5.09
N PHE A 226 -26.76 -9.22 -5.25
CA PHE A 226 -27.40 -8.24 -6.13
C PHE A 226 -28.07 -7.09 -5.36
N VAL A 227 -27.82 -7.00 -4.04
CA VAL A 227 -28.37 -5.91 -3.21
C VAL A 227 -27.45 -4.72 -3.28
N PHE A 228 -28.01 -3.58 -3.67
CA PHE A 228 -27.32 -2.29 -3.72
C PHE A 228 -27.93 -1.31 -2.72
N ASP A 229 -27.10 -0.73 -1.86
CA ASP A 229 -27.51 0.23 -0.83
C ASP A 229 -26.73 1.54 -1.01
N GLY A 230 -27.43 2.58 -1.44
CA GLY A 230 -26.83 3.90 -1.72
C GLY A 230 -26.21 4.57 -0.49
N THR A 231 -26.73 4.30 0.72
CA THR A 231 -26.19 4.86 1.96
C THR A 231 -24.82 4.23 2.28
N LEU A 232 -24.73 2.91 2.13
CA LEU A 232 -23.47 2.18 2.33
C LEU A 232 -22.46 2.54 1.23
N LEU A 233 -22.91 2.77 0.00
CA LEU A 233 -22.04 3.25 -1.08
C LEU A 233 -21.43 4.61 -0.74
N LYS A 234 -22.23 5.57 -0.27
CA LYS A 234 -21.75 6.90 0.12
C LYS A 234 -20.66 6.82 1.19
N GLN A 235 -20.85 5.95 2.19
CA GLN A 235 -19.83 5.70 3.22
C GLN A 235 -18.57 5.06 2.61
N THR A 236 -18.73 4.07 1.75
CA THR A 236 -17.60 3.41 1.07
C THR A 236 -16.79 4.39 0.23
N ILE A 237 -17.47 5.25 -0.54
CA ILE A 237 -16.80 6.28 -1.35
C ILE A 237 -16.05 7.27 -0.44
N LEU A 238 -16.66 7.74 0.64
CA LEU A 238 -16.02 8.68 1.56
C LEU A 238 -14.75 8.08 2.18
N TYR A 239 -14.82 6.85 2.69
CA TYR A 239 -13.70 6.16 3.30
C TYR A 239 -12.63 5.79 2.26
N GLY A 240 -13.07 5.30 1.10
CA GLY A 240 -12.18 4.92 0.00
C GLY A 240 -11.45 6.12 -0.60
N TRP A 241 -12.16 7.22 -0.85
CA TRP A 241 -11.57 8.46 -1.34
C TRP A 241 -10.54 9.02 -0.36
N THR A 242 -10.88 9.08 0.93
CA THR A 242 -9.96 9.56 1.96
C THR A 242 -8.70 8.71 2.02
N SER A 243 -8.83 7.38 1.93
CA SER A 243 -7.69 6.45 1.91
C SER A 243 -6.85 6.59 0.63
N ALA A 244 -7.49 6.76 -0.53
CA ALA A 244 -6.80 6.99 -1.80
C ALA A 244 -6.04 8.32 -1.79
N MET A 245 -6.67 9.40 -1.31
CA MET A 245 -6.04 10.71 -1.19
C MET A 245 -4.86 10.71 -0.22
N GLN A 246 -4.95 9.96 0.89
CA GLN A 246 -3.83 9.78 1.80
C GLN A 246 -2.61 9.15 1.10
N GLN A 247 -2.82 8.05 0.38
CA GLN A 247 -1.74 7.38 -0.37
C GLN A 247 -1.21 8.27 -1.51
N GLY A 248 -2.10 8.95 -2.24
CA GLY A 248 -1.73 9.90 -3.28
C GLY A 248 -0.86 11.04 -2.77
N THR A 249 -1.20 11.61 -1.61
CA THR A 249 -0.42 12.67 -0.95
C THR A 249 1.00 12.19 -0.64
N VAL A 250 1.16 10.96 -0.14
CA VAL A 250 2.49 10.39 0.13
C VAL A 250 3.30 10.25 -1.17
N GLN A 251 2.69 9.77 -2.26
CA GLN A 251 3.37 9.64 -3.54
C GLN A 251 3.77 11.00 -4.14
N LEU A 252 2.87 11.99 -4.10
CA LEU A 252 3.17 13.34 -4.56
C LEU A 252 4.29 13.99 -3.74
N GLY A 253 4.30 13.78 -2.43
CA GLY A 253 5.38 14.26 -1.55
C GLY A 253 6.72 13.63 -1.91
N LYS A 254 6.77 12.31 -2.16
CA LYS A 254 7.99 11.63 -2.62
C LYS A 254 8.50 12.20 -3.94
N ILE A 255 7.60 12.45 -4.91
CA ILE A 255 7.96 13.07 -6.20
C ILE A 255 8.52 14.49 -5.98
N GLY A 256 7.90 15.29 -5.10
CA GLY A 256 8.39 16.64 -4.78
C GLY A 256 9.81 16.64 -4.20
N VAL A 257 10.09 15.76 -3.25
CA VAL A 257 11.46 15.63 -2.68
C VAL A 257 12.45 15.09 -3.71
N GLN A 258 12.04 14.13 -4.56
CA GLN A 258 12.87 13.62 -5.66
C GLN A 258 13.24 14.74 -6.66
N ALA A 259 12.29 15.62 -6.99
CA ALA A 259 12.54 16.75 -7.88
C ALA A 259 13.63 17.68 -7.30
N ILE A 260 13.61 17.92 -5.99
CA ILE A 260 14.66 18.68 -5.30
C ILE A 260 15.99 17.92 -5.34
N ALA A 261 16.00 16.61 -5.07
CA ALA A 261 17.22 15.79 -5.12
C ALA A 261 17.88 15.82 -6.50
N ASN A 262 17.10 15.87 -7.57
CA ASN A 262 17.59 15.93 -8.95
C ASN A 262 18.36 17.21 -9.24
N THR A 263 18.21 18.28 -8.45
CA THR A 263 18.96 19.54 -8.62
C THR A 263 20.34 19.53 -7.93
N MET A 264 20.64 18.52 -7.10
CA MET A 264 21.80 18.50 -6.21
C MET A 264 23.04 17.78 -6.77
N GLY A 265 23.00 17.38 -8.03
CA GLY A 265 24.09 16.65 -8.69
C GLY A 265 23.92 15.13 -8.62
N VAL A 266 24.67 14.43 -9.48
CA VAL A 266 24.47 13.01 -9.77
C VAL A 266 24.72 12.13 -8.55
N SER A 267 25.77 12.38 -7.76
CA SER A 267 26.11 11.55 -6.59
C SER A 267 25.04 11.63 -5.49
N VAL A 268 24.55 12.84 -5.19
CA VAL A 268 23.48 13.05 -4.19
C VAL A 268 22.16 12.46 -4.66
N MET A 269 21.81 12.66 -5.94
CA MET A 269 20.59 12.08 -6.54
C MET A 269 20.64 10.54 -6.50
N ALA A 270 21.78 9.94 -6.82
CA ALA A 270 21.95 8.48 -6.76
C ALA A 270 21.86 7.97 -5.32
N ALA A 271 22.54 8.62 -4.37
CA ALA A 271 22.47 8.31 -2.96
C ALA A 271 21.04 8.40 -2.41
N TYR A 272 20.32 9.48 -2.74
CA TYR A 272 18.91 9.65 -2.37
C TYR A 272 18.04 8.50 -2.91
N THR A 273 18.21 8.13 -4.19
CA THR A 273 17.44 7.06 -4.82
C THR A 273 17.70 5.71 -4.15
N ILE A 274 18.97 5.40 -3.82
CA ILE A 274 19.36 4.16 -3.14
C ILE A 274 18.76 4.10 -1.74
N VAL A 275 18.91 5.18 -0.96
CA VAL A 275 18.41 5.20 0.42
C VAL A 275 16.88 5.15 0.44
N ASN A 276 16.17 5.78 -0.51
CA ASN A 276 14.73 5.61 -0.62
C ASN A 276 14.30 4.15 -0.89
N ARG A 277 15.09 3.40 -1.68
CA ARG A 277 14.84 1.97 -1.86
C ARG A 277 15.02 1.19 -0.56
N ILE A 278 16.06 1.52 0.20
CA ILE A 278 16.29 0.92 1.53
C ILE A 278 15.15 1.28 2.47
N ASP A 279 14.71 2.54 2.49
CA ASP A 279 13.58 3.04 3.27
C ASP A 279 12.26 2.32 2.94
N ASP A 280 11.98 2.09 1.66
CA ASP A 280 10.78 1.36 1.24
C ASP A 280 10.77 -0.06 1.83
N PHE A 281 11.91 -0.76 1.87
CA PHE A 281 12.04 -2.06 2.52
C PHE A 281 11.98 -1.96 4.05
N ALA A 282 12.62 -0.96 4.63
CA ALA A 282 12.67 -0.75 6.08
C ALA A 282 11.31 -0.40 6.67
N CYS A 283 10.52 0.44 6.00
CA CYS A 283 9.20 0.86 6.46
C CYS A 283 8.06 -0.10 6.10
N LEU A 284 8.30 -1.10 5.23
CA LEU A 284 7.28 -2.06 4.81
C LEU A 284 6.66 -2.83 5.99
N PRO A 285 7.44 -3.38 6.95
CA PRO A 285 6.85 -4.08 8.09
C PRO A 285 6.04 -3.16 9.01
N GLU A 286 6.45 -1.91 9.23
CA GLU A 286 5.68 -0.92 10.00
C GLU A 286 4.31 -0.68 9.38
N GLN A 287 4.24 -0.48 8.07
CA GLN A 287 2.98 -0.33 7.36
C GLN A 287 2.08 -1.56 7.52
N ASN A 288 2.64 -2.77 7.53
CA ASN A 288 1.88 -4.01 7.72
C ASN A 288 1.41 -4.19 9.17
N ILE A 289 2.19 -3.75 10.16
CA ILE A 289 1.76 -3.71 11.56
C ILE A 289 0.59 -2.72 11.70
N ALA A 290 0.69 -1.54 11.11
CA ALA A 290 -0.40 -0.55 11.10
C ALA A 290 -1.68 -1.08 10.42
N HIS A 291 -1.58 -1.83 9.32
CA HIS A 291 -2.72 -2.49 8.68
C HIS A 291 -3.34 -3.58 9.57
N SER A 292 -2.51 -4.34 10.29
CA SER A 292 -2.97 -5.29 11.30
C SER A 292 -3.74 -4.60 12.42
N MET A 293 -3.19 -3.49 12.93
CA MET A 293 -3.85 -2.67 13.94
C MET A 293 -5.18 -2.12 13.42
N THR A 294 -5.24 -1.66 12.17
CA THR A 294 -6.48 -1.17 11.55
C THR A 294 -7.58 -2.24 11.60
N SER A 295 -7.30 -3.46 11.16
CA SER A 295 -8.28 -4.56 11.17
C SER A 295 -8.69 -4.94 12.59
N PHE A 296 -7.73 -5.00 13.51
CA PHE A 296 -7.98 -5.29 14.92
C PHE A 296 -8.87 -4.22 15.58
N MET A 297 -8.54 -2.93 15.37
CA MET A 297 -9.30 -1.80 15.92
C MET A 297 -10.71 -1.75 15.36
N ALA A 298 -10.89 -1.95 14.04
CA ALA A 298 -12.19 -1.94 13.40
C ALA A 298 -13.14 -2.98 14.01
N GLN A 299 -12.68 -4.24 14.15
CA GLN A 299 -13.51 -5.29 14.76
C GLN A 299 -13.82 -5.01 16.24
N ASN A 300 -12.83 -4.59 17.03
CA ASN A 300 -13.03 -4.33 18.46
C ASN A 300 -13.86 -3.07 18.72
N SER A 301 -13.72 -2.03 17.88
CA SER A 301 -14.56 -0.83 17.92
C SER A 301 -16.02 -1.18 17.60
N GLY A 302 -16.24 -1.95 16.53
CA GLY A 302 -17.56 -2.46 16.18
C GLY A 302 -18.21 -3.31 17.26
N ALA A 303 -17.42 -4.14 17.93
CA ALA A 303 -17.88 -4.95 19.08
C ALA A 303 -18.11 -4.15 20.38
N GLY A 304 -17.85 -2.84 20.39
CA GLY A 304 -17.94 -2.00 21.59
C GLY A 304 -16.89 -2.29 22.66
N LYS A 305 -15.83 -3.07 22.34
CA LYS A 305 -14.79 -3.50 23.29
C LYS A 305 -13.71 -2.42 23.49
N LYS A 306 -14.10 -1.27 24.06
CA LYS A 306 -13.26 -0.07 24.21
C LYS A 306 -11.93 -0.32 24.92
N GLU A 307 -11.96 -1.13 25.99
CA GLU A 307 -10.73 -1.48 26.70
C GLU A 307 -9.78 -2.31 25.84
N ARG A 308 -10.34 -3.18 25.00
CA ARG A 308 -9.55 -3.99 24.08
C ARG A 308 -8.96 -3.16 22.94
N VAL A 309 -9.67 -2.14 22.46
CA VAL A 309 -9.13 -1.12 21.53
C VAL A 309 -7.93 -0.42 22.18
N ARG A 310 -8.07 0.02 23.43
CA ARG A 310 -7.00 0.69 24.18
C ARG A 310 -5.76 -0.20 24.37
N LYS A 311 -5.96 -1.44 24.83
CA LYS A 311 -4.86 -2.41 25.02
C LYS A 311 -4.24 -2.81 23.69
N GLY A 312 -5.05 -2.88 22.62
CA GLY A 312 -4.61 -3.17 21.26
C GLY A 312 -3.69 -2.10 20.70
N PHE A 313 -4.01 -0.82 20.93
CA PHE A 313 -3.15 0.29 20.54
C PHE A 313 -1.74 0.16 21.14
N TRP A 314 -1.63 -0.05 22.45
CA TRP A 314 -0.34 -0.23 23.10
C TRP A 314 0.35 -1.56 22.72
N GLY A 315 -0.43 -2.61 22.44
CA GLY A 315 0.10 -3.87 21.93
C GLY A 315 0.75 -3.71 20.56
N GLY A 316 0.07 -3.02 19.63
CA GLY A 316 0.60 -2.69 18.31
C GLY A 316 1.77 -1.73 18.38
N MET A 317 1.66 -0.65 19.16
CA MET A 317 2.73 0.33 19.36
C MET A 317 4.03 -0.30 19.89
N LYS A 318 3.92 -1.28 20.79
CA LYS A 318 5.11 -2.03 21.26
C LYS A 318 5.79 -2.80 20.13
N ILE A 319 5.00 -3.41 19.24
CA ILE A 319 5.55 -4.15 18.09
C ILE A 319 6.23 -3.16 17.13
N GLU A 320 5.60 -2.01 16.84
CA GLU A 320 6.16 -0.93 16.01
C GLU A 320 7.49 -0.42 16.58
N LEU A 321 7.53 -0.08 17.87
CA LEU A 321 8.74 0.44 18.52
C LEU A 321 9.87 -0.60 18.59
N VAL A 322 9.56 -1.87 18.86
CA VAL A 322 10.57 -2.94 18.84
C VAL A 322 11.13 -3.10 17.45
N TYR A 323 10.28 -3.11 16.42
CA TYR A 323 10.73 -3.20 15.04
C TYR A 323 11.54 -1.95 14.63
N GLY A 324 11.05 -0.74 14.91
CA GLY A 324 11.77 0.51 14.64
C GLY A 324 13.15 0.56 15.29
N MET A 325 13.30 0.03 16.53
CA MET A 325 14.59 -0.12 17.18
C MET A 325 15.51 -1.11 16.46
N VAL A 326 14.98 -2.25 16.01
CA VAL A 326 15.75 -3.25 15.27
C VAL A 326 16.26 -2.66 13.96
N ILE A 327 15.37 -2.01 13.18
CA ILE A 327 15.78 -1.44 11.90
C ILE A 327 16.73 -0.26 12.06
N PHE A 328 16.56 0.55 13.11
CA PHE A 328 17.54 1.56 13.49
C PHE A 328 18.93 0.95 13.67
N LEU A 329 19.06 -0.08 14.50
CA LEU A 329 20.34 -0.73 14.77
C LEU A 329 20.95 -1.33 13.49
N VAL A 330 20.15 -2.00 12.67
CA VAL A 330 20.61 -2.58 11.41
C VAL A 330 21.10 -1.49 10.44
N CYS A 331 20.29 -0.47 10.18
CA CYS A 331 20.65 0.59 9.24
C CYS A 331 21.78 1.49 9.73
N PHE A 332 21.93 1.67 11.05
CA PHE A 332 23.01 2.46 11.61
C PHE A 332 24.36 1.73 11.58
N PHE A 333 24.42 0.50 12.11
CA PHE A 333 25.67 -0.26 12.22
C PHE A 333 26.11 -0.88 10.90
N PHE A 334 25.16 -1.23 10.02
CA PHE A 334 25.45 -1.85 8.72
C PHE A 334 25.17 -0.91 7.53
N ALA A 335 25.22 0.42 7.76
CA ALA A 335 24.93 1.40 6.70
C ALA A 335 25.79 1.19 5.45
N GLU A 336 27.10 1.03 5.60
CA GLU A 336 28.02 0.87 4.47
C GLU A 336 27.80 -0.45 3.71
N PRO A 337 27.77 -1.62 4.33
CA PRO A 337 27.43 -2.86 3.65
C PRO A 337 26.08 -2.79 2.91
N VAL A 338 25.06 -2.20 3.54
CA VAL A 338 23.71 -2.08 2.94
C VAL A 338 23.73 -1.19 1.70
N VAL A 339 24.39 -0.03 1.74
CA VAL A 339 24.49 0.86 0.57
C VAL A 339 25.34 0.21 -0.53
N ARG A 340 26.42 -0.50 -0.18
CA ARG A 340 27.31 -1.22 -1.13
C ARG A 340 26.61 -2.37 -1.87
N LEU A 341 25.49 -2.87 -1.38
CA LEU A 341 24.66 -3.85 -2.13
C LEU A 341 24.09 -3.24 -3.41
N PHE A 342 23.89 -1.92 -3.45
CA PHE A 342 23.26 -1.20 -4.56
C PHE A 342 24.25 -0.52 -5.49
N VAL A 343 25.42 -0.07 -4.97
CA VAL A 343 26.38 0.73 -5.73
C VAL A 343 27.82 0.51 -5.23
N ARG A 344 28.78 0.59 -6.17
CA ARG A 344 30.22 0.47 -5.85
C ARG A 344 30.96 1.80 -5.88
N ASP A 345 30.38 2.84 -6.48
CA ASP A 345 30.98 4.17 -6.58
C ASP A 345 31.20 4.78 -5.20
N THR A 346 32.45 5.21 -4.93
CA THR A 346 32.87 5.63 -3.58
C THR A 346 32.17 6.90 -3.11
N ASP A 347 31.91 7.86 -4.02
CA ASP A 347 31.28 9.13 -3.68
C ASP A 347 29.80 8.91 -3.36
N VAL A 348 29.13 8.09 -4.17
CA VAL A 348 27.72 7.71 -3.93
C VAL A 348 27.57 6.92 -2.62
N VAL A 349 28.52 6.00 -2.34
CA VAL A 349 28.53 5.24 -1.08
C VAL A 349 28.69 6.17 0.10
N LYS A 350 29.62 7.15 0.05
CA LYS A 350 29.85 8.11 1.14
C LYS A 350 28.60 8.94 1.45
N GLU A 351 27.97 9.51 0.41
CA GLU A 351 26.72 10.27 0.56
C GLU A 351 25.56 9.38 1.06
N GLY A 352 25.44 8.17 0.51
CA GLY A 352 24.41 7.20 0.91
C GLY A 352 24.56 6.72 2.36
N VAL A 353 25.77 6.46 2.82
CA VAL A 353 26.06 6.08 4.21
C VAL A 353 25.74 7.23 5.17
N THR A 354 26.11 8.46 4.81
CA THR A 354 25.80 9.65 5.61
C THR A 354 24.28 9.81 5.75
N TYR A 355 23.56 9.72 4.64
CA TYR A 355 22.09 9.79 4.64
C TYR A 355 21.47 8.66 5.46
N LEU A 356 21.86 7.40 5.20
CA LEU A 356 21.27 6.23 5.87
C LEU A 356 21.51 6.23 7.38
N LYS A 357 22.71 6.63 7.83
CA LYS A 357 23.00 6.78 9.27
C LYS A 357 22.15 7.86 9.92
N LEU A 358 22.00 9.02 9.30
CA LEU A 358 21.17 10.10 9.84
C LEU A 358 19.70 9.73 9.91
N ILE A 359 19.14 9.12 8.83
CA ILE A 359 17.73 8.76 8.84
C ILE A 359 17.43 7.58 9.76
N SER A 360 18.40 6.69 10.00
CA SER A 360 18.23 5.54 10.88
C SER A 360 17.83 5.94 12.31
N PHE A 361 18.37 7.01 12.86
CA PHE A 361 17.96 7.56 14.16
C PHE A 361 16.47 7.94 14.20
N MET A 362 15.88 8.18 13.06
CA MET A 362 14.52 8.68 12.94
C MET A 362 13.49 7.55 12.75
N TYR A 363 13.89 6.29 12.54
CA TYR A 363 12.95 5.17 12.27
C TYR A 363 11.95 4.89 13.41
N LEU A 364 12.21 5.39 14.62
CA LEU A 364 11.21 5.35 15.68
C LEU A 364 10.03 6.30 15.44
N LEU A 365 10.22 7.36 14.66
CA LEU A 365 9.13 8.32 14.36
C LEU A 365 8.11 7.72 13.40
N PRO A 366 8.49 7.14 12.22
CA PRO A 366 7.53 6.43 11.38
C PRO A 366 6.88 5.24 12.12
N ALA A 367 7.58 4.52 12.98
CA ALA A 367 6.98 3.48 13.82
C ALA A 367 5.83 4.03 14.69
N VAL A 368 6.05 5.16 15.36
CA VAL A 368 5.01 5.81 16.17
C VAL A 368 3.85 6.33 15.30
N THR A 369 4.16 7.04 14.21
CA THR A 369 3.11 7.61 13.34
C THR A 369 2.30 6.53 12.63
N ASN A 370 2.93 5.44 12.15
CA ASN A 370 2.22 4.30 11.57
C ASN A 370 1.28 3.63 12.58
N GLY A 371 1.71 3.45 13.84
CA GLY A 371 0.87 2.95 14.91
C GLY A 371 -0.35 3.84 15.20
N ILE A 372 -0.17 5.17 15.22
CA ILE A 372 -1.26 6.14 15.39
C ILE A 372 -2.19 6.12 14.17
N GLN A 373 -1.65 6.06 12.97
CA GLN A 373 -2.41 5.92 11.72
C GLN A 373 -3.26 4.63 11.71
N GLY A 374 -2.68 3.50 12.15
CA GLY A 374 -3.38 2.23 12.28
C GLY A 374 -4.56 2.31 13.25
N TYR A 375 -4.39 3.04 14.36
CA TYR A 375 -5.45 3.30 15.32
C TYR A 375 -6.58 4.13 14.72
N PHE A 376 -6.29 5.33 14.17
CA PHE A 376 -7.32 6.22 13.64
C PHE A 376 -8.06 5.61 12.45
N ARG A 377 -7.36 4.92 11.55
CA ARG A 377 -8.01 4.17 10.46
C ARG A 377 -8.98 3.11 11.02
N GLY A 378 -8.54 2.35 12.01
CA GLY A 378 -9.34 1.28 12.58
C GLY A 378 -10.56 1.74 13.35
N ILE A 379 -10.54 2.89 14.01
CA ILE A 379 -11.73 3.46 14.65
C ILE A 379 -12.65 4.21 13.67
N GLY A 380 -12.22 4.37 12.40
CA GLY A 380 -13.00 5.00 11.35
C GLY A 380 -12.78 6.51 11.19
N ASP A 381 -11.78 7.10 11.85
CA ASP A 381 -11.45 8.53 11.74
C ASP A 381 -10.35 8.78 10.69
N LEU A 382 -10.67 8.50 9.43
CA LEU A 382 -9.73 8.63 8.31
C LEU A 382 -9.36 10.08 7.97
N LYS A 383 -10.16 11.06 8.40
CA LYS A 383 -9.85 12.46 8.15
C LYS A 383 -8.55 12.88 8.85
N ILE A 384 -8.34 12.39 10.06
CA ILE A 384 -7.10 12.65 10.82
C ILE A 384 -5.91 12.08 10.07
N THR A 385 -6.02 10.85 9.56
CA THR A 385 -4.93 10.21 8.84
C THR A 385 -4.59 10.91 7.52
N LEU A 386 -5.59 11.44 6.82
CA LEU A 386 -5.38 12.22 5.60
C LEU A 386 -4.69 13.55 5.93
N ILE A 387 -5.24 14.32 6.88
CA ILE A 387 -4.72 15.65 7.23
C ILE A 387 -3.27 15.53 7.74
N SER A 388 -2.99 14.60 8.64
CA SER A 388 -1.63 14.41 9.18
C SER A 388 -0.63 13.98 8.10
N SER A 389 -1.05 13.16 7.13
CA SER A 389 -0.21 12.80 5.98
C SER A 389 0.05 13.98 5.05
N MET A 390 -0.96 14.84 4.82
CA MET A 390 -0.79 16.08 4.04
C MET A 390 0.19 17.05 4.73
N VAL A 391 0.05 17.21 6.03
CA VAL A 391 0.97 18.05 6.84
C VAL A 391 2.40 17.48 6.78
N ASN A 392 2.56 16.17 6.99
CA ASN A 392 3.87 15.51 6.89
C ASN A 392 4.55 15.80 5.55
N MET A 393 3.88 15.48 4.44
CA MET A 393 4.48 15.60 3.12
C MET A 393 4.66 17.05 2.69
N GLY A 394 3.71 17.93 3.03
CA GLY A 394 3.82 19.37 2.77
C GLY A 394 5.03 19.99 3.49
N VAL A 395 5.17 19.72 4.79
CA VAL A 395 6.31 20.20 5.57
C VAL A 395 7.62 19.58 5.11
N ARG A 396 7.63 18.28 4.76
CA ARG A 396 8.82 17.59 4.26
C ARG A 396 9.33 18.18 2.95
N VAL A 397 8.46 18.46 1.98
CA VAL A 397 8.84 19.10 0.71
C VAL A 397 9.31 20.53 0.94
N LEU A 398 8.58 21.31 1.75
CA LEU A 398 8.96 22.69 2.07
C LEU A 398 10.30 22.75 2.80
N ALA A 399 10.53 21.89 3.80
CA ALA A 399 11.78 21.81 4.53
C ALA A 399 12.94 21.42 3.62
N ALA A 400 12.75 20.43 2.73
CA ALA A 400 13.76 20.05 1.74
C ALA A 400 14.12 21.24 0.83
N PHE A 401 13.13 21.99 0.36
CA PHE A 401 13.35 23.19 -0.44
C PHE A 401 14.17 24.25 0.33
N VAL A 402 13.76 24.57 1.54
CA VAL A 402 14.45 25.58 2.39
C VAL A 402 15.86 25.14 2.72
N PHE A 403 16.08 23.88 3.06
CA PHE A 403 17.42 23.38 3.40
C PHE A 403 18.39 23.39 2.21
N VAL A 404 17.90 23.05 1.00
CA VAL A 404 18.74 23.08 -0.20
C VAL A 404 19.01 24.51 -0.66
N PHE A 405 17.95 25.28 -0.89
CA PHE A 405 18.06 26.60 -1.55
C PHE A 405 18.32 27.75 -0.55
N GLY A 406 17.93 27.60 0.72
CA GLY A 406 18.17 28.61 1.75
C GLY A 406 19.48 28.40 2.53
N PHE A 407 19.80 27.16 2.88
CA PHE A 407 20.97 26.84 3.72
C PHE A 407 22.09 26.13 2.95
N ALA A 408 21.91 25.86 1.66
CA ALA A 408 22.88 25.14 0.81
C ALA A 408 23.34 23.78 1.40
N MET A 409 22.45 23.10 2.12
CA MET A 409 22.74 21.78 2.68
C MET A 409 22.82 20.73 1.55
N LYS A 410 23.64 19.70 1.78
CA LYS A 410 23.82 18.57 0.86
C LYS A 410 22.86 17.42 1.18
N VAL A 411 23.36 16.19 1.17
CA VAL A 411 22.55 14.97 1.38
C VAL A 411 21.84 14.94 2.73
N GLU A 412 22.35 15.64 3.73
CA GLU A 412 21.73 15.78 5.06
C GLU A 412 20.36 16.47 5.04
N THR A 413 20.08 17.21 3.96
CA THR A 413 18.75 17.80 3.71
C THR A 413 17.63 16.80 3.89
N PHE A 414 17.78 15.61 3.32
CA PHE A 414 16.67 14.63 3.23
C PHE A 414 16.28 14.04 4.59
N PRO A 415 17.23 13.55 5.44
CA PRO A 415 16.87 13.10 6.78
C PRO A 415 16.25 14.23 7.62
N PHE A 416 16.79 15.46 7.58
CA PHE A 416 16.20 16.55 8.34
C PHE A 416 14.83 17.01 7.82
N ALA A 417 14.60 16.96 6.51
CA ALA A 417 13.28 17.20 5.94
C ALA A 417 12.27 16.11 6.37
N CYS A 418 12.69 14.85 6.43
CA CYS A 418 11.89 13.75 6.98
C CYS A 418 11.57 13.99 8.45
N LEU A 419 12.56 14.37 9.26
CA LEU A 419 12.38 14.70 10.67
C LEU A 419 11.34 15.81 10.86
N ALA A 420 11.47 16.91 10.12
CA ALA A 420 10.50 18.02 10.17
C ALA A 420 9.09 17.55 9.81
N GLY A 421 8.94 16.74 8.77
CA GLY A 421 7.65 16.16 8.37
C GLY A 421 7.04 15.27 9.45
N TRP A 422 7.80 14.35 10.04
CA TRP A 422 7.29 13.46 11.10
C TRP A 422 6.95 14.22 12.39
N ILE A 423 7.76 15.21 12.78
CA ILE A 423 7.45 16.07 13.94
C ILE A 423 6.13 16.82 13.69
N ALA A 424 5.96 17.44 12.52
CA ALA A 424 4.72 18.14 12.16
C ALA A 424 3.50 17.21 12.18
N MET A 425 3.67 15.98 11.69
CA MET A 425 2.65 14.94 11.76
C MET A 425 2.28 14.60 13.21
N LEU A 426 3.26 14.38 14.08
CA LEU A 426 3.03 14.08 15.50
C LEU A 426 2.37 15.24 16.24
N ILE A 427 2.73 16.48 15.92
CA ILE A 427 2.08 17.68 16.48
C ILE A 427 0.59 17.73 16.06
N THR A 428 0.28 17.28 14.85
CA THR A 428 -1.09 17.26 14.33
C THR A 428 -1.91 16.12 14.96
N GLU A 429 -1.40 14.90 14.99
CA GLU A 429 -2.19 13.72 15.41
C GLU A 429 -2.07 13.40 16.90
N GLY A 430 -0.99 13.82 17.57
CA GLY A 430 -0.75 13.53 18.99
C GLY A 430 -1.84 14.09 19.93
N PRO A 431 -2.18 15.38 19.86
CA PRO A 431 -3.27 15.96 20.66
C PRO A 431 -4.63 15.29 20.39
N LEU A 432 -4.90 14.93 19.12
CA LEU A 432 -6.10 14.22 18.73
C LEU A 432 -6.13 12.80 19.29
N LEU A 433 -4.97 12.11 19.30
CA LEU A 433 -4.84 10.80 19.93
C LEU A 433 -5.15 10.87 21.44
N VAL A 434 -4.57 11.84 22.16
CA VAL A 434 -4.80 12.03 23.60
C VAL A 434 -6.29 12.28 23.87
N ARG A 435 -6.93 13.09 23.03
CA ARG A 435 -8.39 13.39 23.14
C ARG A 435 -9.24 12.14 22.88
N SER A 436 -8.97 11.41 21.78
CA SER A 436 -9.67 10.17 21.42
C SER A 436 -9.50 9.10 22.51
N TYR A 437 -8.28 8.95 23.02
CA TYR A 437 -7.97 8.02 24.10
C TYR A 437 -8.66 8.40 25.43
N GLY A 438 -8.77 9.69 25.74
CA GLY A 438 -9.52 10.20 26.86
C GLY A 438 -11.01 9.86 26.79
N ARG A 439 -11.62 9.98 25.59
CA ARG A 439 -13.01 9.55 25.34
C ARG A 439 -13.21 8.06 25.60
N LEU A 440 -12.32 7.22 25.09
CA LEU A 440 -12.36 5.78 25.36
C LEU A 440 -12.30 5.47 26.85
N LYS A 441 -11.50 6.20 27.64
CA LYS A 441 -11.41 6.05 29.10
C LYS A 441 -12.74 6.37 29.80
N ARG A 442 -13.47 7.38 29.32
CA ARG A 442 -14.80 7.77 29.84
C ARG A 442 -15.94 6.88 29.34
N GLY A 443 -15.62 5.88 28.52
CA GLY A 443 -16.65 4.99 27.98
C GLY A 443 -17.43 5.60 26.79
N GLU A 444 -16.93 6.69 26.20
CA GLU A 444 -17.49 7.35 25.01
C GLU A 444 -16.98 6.70 23.71
N ASN A 445 -17.52 7.10 22.56
CA ASN A 445 -16.98 6.69 21.26
C ASN A 445 -15.62 7.34 21.00
N ALA A 446 -14.70 6.57 20.37
CA ALA A 446 -13.34 7.02 20.09
C ALA A 446 -13.26 8.09 19.00
N VAL A 447 -14.21 8.10 18.06
CA VAL A 447 -14.27 9.05 16.93
C VAL A 447 -14.44 10.48 17.45
N ILE A 448 -13.61 11.41 16.92
CA ILE A 448 -13.58 12.81 17.34
C ILE A 448 -14.55 13.66 16.52
#